data_92a5974cc05c4910ea1f59db73bcfaa6
#
_entry.id   92a5974cc05c4910ea1f59db73bcfaa6
#
_cell.length_a   1.000
_cell.length_b   1.000
_cell.length_c   1.000
_cell.angle_alpha   90.00
_cell.angle_beta   90.00
_cell.angle_gamma   90.00
#
_symmetry.space_group_name_H-M   'P 1'
#
loop_
_entity.id
_entity.type
_entity.pdbx_description
1 polymer ?
#
loop_
_entity_poly.entity_id
_entity_poly.type
_entity_poly.pdbx_seq_one_letter_code
_entity_poly.pdbx_strand_id
1 'polypeptide(L)'
;MKEAQLTAAGIVMDVMEGNNLNKVFQKYSKENKINPKDISQIKDLVFGTLRSYGKTKFVINKLVKRTPSNPLILTLLHIALFQLISKRSNSYTVVDQAVSASNMINKIHTKFVNGVLRSFLREKAGILDKAEKIDEAKYSYPIWWINLIKNEYPKSWNNILDIGNSHPPLIIRVNIKKGSISNYIKKLEKYNIEYLYLGMEAILIKKPMPIESLRGFKEGEVSIQDYGAQLATHLLDLKKNYNVLDACAAPGGK
;
A
#
# COMPACT_ATOMS: atom_id res chain seq x y z
N MET A 1 7.72 -11.00 -14.67
CA MET A 1 6.70 -11.22 -13.59
C MET A 1 7.12 -12.24 -12.54
N LYS A 2 7.68 -13.44 -12.85
CA LYS A 2 8.22 -14.38 -11.83
C LYS A 2 9.32 -13.74 -10.98
N GLU A 3 10.20 -12.97 -11.59
CA GLU A 3 11.25 -12.21 -10.90
C GLU A 3 10.66 -11.12 -10.00
N ALA A 4 9.60 -10.44 -10.45
CA ALA A 4 8.91 -9.45 -9.64
C ALA A 4 8.26 -10.06 -8.39
N GLN A 5 7.66 -11.27 -8.48
CA GLN A 5 7.13 -11.99 -7.33
C GLN A 5 8.26 -12.40 -6.36
N LEU A 6 9.38 -12.89 -6.89
CA LEU A 6 10.53 -13.31 -6.08
C LEU A 6 11.16 -12.12 -5.35
N THR A 7 11.38 -11.02 -6.07
CA THR A 7 11.91 -9.78 -5.49
C THR A 7 10.95 -9.22 -4.42
N ALA A 8 9.65 -9.18 -4.72
CA ALA A 8 8.65 -8.75 -3.75
C ALA A 8 8.62 -9.65 -2.51
N ALA A 9 8.77 -10.97 -2.68
CA ALA A 9 8.83 -11.92 -1.57
C ALA A 9 10.06 -11.67 -0.68
N GLY A 10 11.23 -11.39 -1.27
CA GLY A 10 12.44 -11.05 -0.52
C GLY A 10 12.28 -9.74 0.26
N ILE A 11 11.70 -8.71 -0.36
CA ILE A 11 11.44 -7.43 0.33
C ILE A 11 10.46 -7.63 1.50
N VAL A 12 9.37 -8.37 1.31
CA VAL A 12 8.40 -8.66 2.38
C VAL A 12 9.07 -9.46 3.49
N MET A 13 9.93 -10.43 3.17
CA MET A 13 10.69 -11.20 4.16
C MET A 13 11.56 -10.30 5.03
N ASP A 14 12.39 -9.44 4.41
CA ASP A 14 13.25 -8.50 5.14
C ASP A 14 12.42 -7.56 6.06
N VAL A 15 11.24 -7.11 5.60
CA VAL A 15 10.33 -6.27 6.41
C VAL A 15 9.75 -7.06 7.57
N MET A 16 9.38 -8.32 7.37
CA MET A 16 8.86 -9.18 8.45
C MET A 16 9.91 -9.51 9.51
N GLU A 17 11.20 -9.43 9.17
CA GLU A 17 12.33 -9.51 10.10
C GLU A 17 12.57 -8.20 10.87
N GLY A 18 11.72 -7.16 10.67
CA GLY A 18 11.79 -5.89 11.39
C GLY A 18 12.52 -4.76 10.67
N ASN A 19 12.96 -4.98 9.42
CA ASN A 19 13.64 -3.95 8.66
C ASN A 19 12.66 -2.88 8.12
N ASN A 20 13.11 -1.62 8.10
CA ASN A 20 12.32 -0.52 7.55
C ASN A 20 12.13 -0.67 6.03
N LEU A 21 10.88 -0.65 5.58
CA LEU A 21 10.50 -0.87 4.17
C LEU A 21 11.24 0.03 3.18
N ASN A 22 11.39 1.34 3.48
CA ASN A 22 12.08 2.27 2.59
C ASN A 22 13.57 1.92 2.46
N LYS A 23 14.22 1.54 3.57
CA LYS A 23 15.63 1.10 3.56
C LYS A 23 15.80 -0.21 2.78
N VAL A 24 14.85 -1.14 2.91
CA VAL A 24 14.85 -2.40 2.15
C VAL A 24 14.72 -2.12 0.65
N PHE A 25 13.76 -1.27 0.23
CA PHE A 25 13.64 -0.87 -1.17
C PHE A 25 14.92 -0.23 -1.72
N GLN A 26 15.55 0.67 -0.95
CA GLN A 26 16.82 1.29 -1.36
C GLN A 26 17.94 0.26 -1.52
N LYS A 27 18.05 -0.71 -0.59
CA LYS A 27 19.01 -1.82 -0.68
C LYS A 27 18.82 -2.61 -1.96
N TYR A 28 17.58 -3.08 -2.22
CA TYR A 28 17.29 -3.88 -3.42
C TYR A 28 17.50 -3.10 -4.73
N SER A 29 17.24 -1.79 -4.73
CA SER A 29 17.52 -0.93 -5.89
C SER A 29 19.01 -0.77 -6.14
N LYS A 30 19.81 -0.53 -5.08
CA LYS A 30 21.26 -0.39 -5.19
C LYS A 30 21.95 -1.67 -5.65
N GLU A 31 21.45 -2.82 -5.23
CA GLU A 31 21.99 -4.13 -5.62
C GLU A 31 21.49 -4.59 -7.02
N ASN A 32 20.87 -3.70 -7.81
CA ASN A 32 20.31 -3.98 -9.13
C ASN A 32 19.32 -5.18 -9.14
N LYS A 33 18.72 -5.48 -8.00
CA LYS A 33 17.73 -6.56 -7.87
C LYS A 33 16.33 -6.15 -8.35
N ILE A 34 16.13 -4.86 -8.67
CA ILE A 34 14.87 -4.33 -9.18
C ILE A 34 15.09 -3.80 -10.58
N ASN A 35 14.43 -4.42 -11.55
CA ASN A 35 14.35 -3.85 -12.89
C ASN A 35 13.46 -2.59 -12.84
N PRO A 36 13.91 -1.42 -13.37
CA PRO A 36 13.12 -0.19 -13.37
C PRO A 36 11.70 -0.35 -13.95
N LYS A 37 11.52 -1.21 -14.95
CA LYS A 37 10.20 -1.50 -15.55
C LYS A 37 9.24 -2.21 -14.58
N ASP A 38 9.76 -2.93 -13.60
CA ASP A 38 8.97 -3.73 -12.66
C ASP A 38 8.73 -3.03 -11.32
N ILE A 39 9.32 -1.85 -11.09
CA ILE A 39 9.24 -1.13 -9.79
C ILE A 39 7.78 -0.93 -9.36
N SER A 40 6.90 -0.49 -10.25
CA SER A 40 5.49 -0.23 -9.93
C SER A 40 4.79 -1.53 -9.52
N GLN A 41 5.04 -2.61 -10.24
CA GLN A 41 4.48 -3.93 -9.95
C GLN A 41 5.01 -4.48 -8.62
N ILE A 42 6.32 -4.38 -8.38
CA ILE A 42 6.93 -4.84 -7.13
C ILE A 42 6.36 -4.05 -5.94
N LYS A 43 6.22 -2.73 -6.06
CA LYS A 43 5.58 -1.91 -5.03
C LYS A 43 4.13 -2.35 -4.76
N ASP A 44 3.32 -2.56 -5.79
CA ASP A 44 1.93 -3.05 -5.62
C ASP A 44 1.89 -4.39 -4.90
N LEU A 45 2.76 -5.34 -5.28
CA LEU A 45 2.88 -6.65 -4.63
C LEU A 45 3.28 -6.53 -3.16
N VAL A 46 4.30 -5.74 -2.86
CA VAL A 46 4.81 -5.58 -1.48
C VAL A 46 3.79 -4.88 -0.60
N PHE A 47 3.33 -3.68 -0.99
CA PHE A 47 2.37 -2.92 -0.19
C PHE A 47 1.02 -3.65 -0.06
N GLY A 48 0.55 -4.26 -1.14
CA GLY A 48 -0.70 -5.02 -1.12
C GLY A 48 -0.62 -6.24 -0.21
N THR A 49 0.49 -6.98 -0.26
CA THR A 49 0.72 -8.14 0.62
C THR A 49 0.80 -7.74 2.08
N LEU A 50 1.55 -6.68 2.41
CA LEU A 50 1.67 -6.19 3.78
C LEU A 50 0.32 -5.74 4.35
N ARG A 51 -0.49 -5.00 3.56
CA ARG A 51 -1.85 -4.60 3.98
C ARG A 51 -2.82 -5.77 4.15
N SER A 52 -2.63 -6.85 3.42
CA SER A 52 -3.49 -8.04 3.49
C SER A 52 -2.84 -9.21 4.23
N TYR A 53 -1.77 -8.94 5.00
CA TYR A 53 -0.98 -10.00 5.64
C TYR A 53 -1.82 -10.90 6.56
N GLY A 54 -2.69 -10.33 7.39
CA GLY A 54 -3.57 -11.10 8.26
C GLY A 54 -4.48 -12.05 7.48
N LYS A 55 -5.06 -11.58 6.37
CA LYS A 55 -5.91 -12.41 5.50
C LYS A 55 -5.11 -13.53 4.84
N THR A 56 -3.96 -13.24 4.26
CA THR A 56 -3.12 -14.26 3.61
C THR A 56 -2.54 -15.25 4.61
N LYS A 57 -2.18 -14.81 5.83
CA LYS A 57 -1.76 -15.67 6.96
C LYS A 57 -2.87 -16.64 7.36
N PHE A 58 -4.11 -16.16 7.49
CA PHE A 58 -5.25 -17.01 7.77
C PHE A 58 -5.44 -18.09 6.71
N VAL A 59 -5.37 -17.71 5.41
CA VAL A 59 -5.48 -18.66 4.30
C VAL A 59 -4.39 -19.72 4.36
N ILE A 60 -3.14 -19.33 4.58
CA ILE A 60 -2.02 -20.28 4.71
C ILE A 60 -2.25 -21.23 5.86
N ASN A 61 -2.64 -20.74 7.03
CA ASN A 61 -2.89 -21.58 8.22
C ASN A 61 -4.05 -22.57 8.01
N LYS A 62 -5.00 -22.29 7.13
CA LYS A 62 -6.08 -23.21 6.77
C LYS A 62 -5.64 -24.31 5.81
N LEU A 63 -4.71 -24.01 4.90
CA LEU A 63 -4.31 -24.91 3.83
C LEU A 63 -3.04 -25.69 4.14
N VAL A 64 -2.19 -25.16 5.01
CA VAL A 64 -0.85 -25.68 5.28
C VAL A 64 -0.78 -26.26 6.69
N LYS A 65 -0.65 -27.58 6.79
CA LYS A 65 -0.51 -28.27 8.08
C LYS A 65 0.84 -28.01 8.76
N ARG A 66 1.90 -27.85 7.97
CA ARG A 66 3.26 -27.58 8.46
C ARG A 66 3.89 -26.46 7.64
N THR A 67 4.22 -25.36 8.31
CA THR A 67 4.88 -24.20 7.69
C THR A 67 6.21 -24.61 7.04
N PRO A 68 6.49 -24.17 5.79
CA PRO A 68 7.77 -24.45 5.16
C PRO A 68 8.91 -23.84 5.97
N SER A 69 10.01 -24.57 6.08
CA SER A 69 11.22 -24.11 6.80
C SER A 69 11.92 -22.93 6.12
N ASN A 70 11.72 -22.77 4.82
CA ASN A 70 12.29 -21.65 4.07
C ASN A 70 11.34 -20.44 4.14
N PRO A 71 11.72 -19.33 4.81
CA PRO A 71 10.87 -18.16 4.98
C PRO A 71 10.55 -17.47 3.64
N LEU A 72 11.45 -17.54 2.66
CA LEU A 72 11.21 -16.97 1.33
C LEU A 72 10.08 -17.67 0.57
N ILE A 73 9.91 -18.99 0.77
CA ILE A 73 8.77 -19.74 0.22
C ILE A 73 7.47 -19.32 0.89
N LEU A 74 7.49 -19.08 2.20
CA LEU A 74 6.33 -18.59 2.92
C LEU A 74 5.89 -17.20 2.43
N THR A 75 6.84 -16.27 2.29
CA THR A 75 6.52 -14.94 1.76
C THR A 75 6.10 -14.95 0.30
N LEU A 76 6.66 -15.85 -0.52
CA LEU A 76 6.19 -16.07 -1.89
C LEU A 76 4.72 -16.53 -1.94
N LEU A 77 4.31 -17.40 -1.01
CA LEU A 77 2.90 -17.79 -0.87
C LEU A 77 2.02 -16.60 -0.50
N HIS A 78 2.45 -15.74 0.43
CA HIS A 78 1.72 -14.50 0.76
C HIS A 78 1.52 -13.61 -0.47
N ILE A 79 2.57 -13.38 -1.27
CA ILE A 79 2.51 -12.59 -2.52
C ILE A 79 1.51 -13.20 -3.51
N ALA A 80 1.61 -14.50 -3.78
CA ALA A 80 0.73 -15.17 -4.74
C ALA A 80 -0.74 -15.17 -4.26
N LEU A 81 -0.98 -15.42 -2.97
CA LEU A 81 -2.32 -15.37 -2.39
C LEU A 81 -2.92 -13.95 -2.44
N PHE A 82 -2.14 -12.91 -2.16
CA PHE A 82 -2.59 -11.54 -2.35
C PHE A 82 -3.07 -11.30 -3.78
N GLN A 83 -2.30 -11.70 -4.78
CA GLN A 83 -2.69 -11.55 -6.19
C GLN A 83 -3.99 -12.32 -6.52
N LEU A 84 -4.12 -13.56 -6.03
CA LEU A 84 -5.30 -14.39 -6.24
C LEU A 84 -6.55 -13.84 -5.52
N ILE A 85 -6.39 -13.22 -4.36
CA ILE A 85 -7.49 -12.61 -3.59
C ILE A 85 -7.94 -11.32 -4.27
N SER A 86 -7.01 -10.45 -4.64
CA SER A 86 -7.28 -9.13 -5.23
C SER A 86 -7.85 -9.18 -6.65
N LYS A 87 -7.83 -10.35 -7.32
CA LYS A 87 -8.32 -10.57 -8.70
C LYS A 87 -7.74 -9.60 -9.76
N ARG A 88 -6.56 -9.02 -9.50
CA ARG A 88 -5.90 -8.08 -10.42
C ARG A 88 -5.17 -8.75 -11.58
N SER A 89 -5.00 -10.07 -11.51
CA SER A 89 -4.27 -10.85 -12.51
C SER A 89 -4.98 -12.17 -12.77
N ASN A 90 -4.75 -12.76 -13.95
CA ASN A 90 -5.27 -14.08 -14.26
C ASN A 90 -4.72 -15.14 -13.30
N SER A 91 -5.59 -15.93 -12.71
CA SER A 91 -5.23 -16.93 -11.69
C SER A 91 -4.21 -17.96 -12.20
N TYR A 92 -4.34 -18.42 -13.44
CA TYR A 92 -3.38 -19.34 -14.05
C TYR A 92 -1.97 -18.72 -14.08
N THR A 93 -1.87 -17.49 -14.57
CA THR A 93 -0.61 -16.76 -14.66
C THR A 93 0.04 -16.56 -13.29
N VAL A 94 -0.75 -16.21 -12.26
CA VAL A 94 -0.24 -16.04 -10.89
C VAL A 94 0.35 -17.35 -10.36
N VAL A 95 -0.38 -18.46 -10.52
CA VAL A 95 0.09 -19.78 -10.05
C VAL A 95 1.35 -20.21 -10.78
N ASP A 96 1.36 -20.13 -12.13
CA ASP A 96 2.51 -20.50 -12.94
C ASP A 96 3.78 -19.73 -12.55
N GLN A 97 3.64 -18.44 -12.33
CA GLN A 97 4.76 -17.60 -11.94
C GLN A 97 5.27 -17.89 -10.51
N ALA A 98 4.37 -18.13 -9.56
CA ALA A 98 4.75 -18.50 -8.20
C ALA A 98 5.46 -19.87 -8.16
N VAL A 99 4.98 -20.82 -8.95
CA VAL A 99 5.60 -22.14 -9.13
C VAL A 99 6.99 -21.98 -9.77
N SER A 100 7.11 -21.18 -10.81
CA SER A 100 8.39 -20.88 -11.46
C SER A 100 9.36 -20.17 -10.53
N ALA A 101 8.90 -19.18 -9.73
CA ALA A 101 9.69 -18.49 -8.74
C ALA A 101 10.15 -19.44 -7.62
N SER A 102 9.29 -20.35 -7.15
CA SER A 102 9.67 -21.36 -6.16
C SER A 102 10.74 -22.32 -6.66
N ASN A 103 10.73 -22.65 -7.94
CA ASN A 103 11.77 -23.47 -8.59
C ASN A 103 13.12 -22.76 -8.62
N MET A 104 13.14 -21.42 -8.77
CA MET A 104 14.37 -20.63 -8.70
C MET A 104 14.96 -20.60 -7.29
N ILE A 105 14.14 -20.71 -6.24
CA ILE A 105 14.60 -20.80 -4.86
C ILE A 105 15.14 -22.22 -4.58
N ASN A 106 14.29 -23.22 -4.77
CA ASN A 106 14.66 -24.63 -4.68
C ASN A 106 13.54 -25.50 -5.26
N LYS A 107 13.86 -26.35 -6.23
CA LYS A 107 12.93 -27.24 -6.95
C LYS A 107 12.07 -28.11 -6.02
N ILE A 108 12.55 -28.46 -4.84
CA ILE A 108 11.84 -29.28 -3.84
C ILE A 108 10.51 -28.65 -3.41
N HIS A 109 10.41 -27.31 -3.41
CA HIS A 109 9.21 -26.58 -2.98
C HIS A 109 8.17 -26.41 -4.08
N THR A 110 8.49 -26.71 -5.34
CA THR A 110 7.63 -26.46 -6.49
C THR A 110 6.27 -27.15 -6.40
N LYS A 111 6.28 -28.45 -6.04
CA LYS A 111 5.05 -29.25 -5.84
C LYS A 111 4.20 -28.72 -4.68
N PHE A 112 4.86 -28.30 -3.60
CA PHE A 112 4.20 -27.73 -2.43
C PHE A 112 3.49 -26.42 -2.76
N VAL A 113 4.19 -25.45 -3.36
CA VAL A 113 3.61 -24.16 -3.74
C VAL A 113 2.44 -24.35 -4.70
N ASN A 114 2.59 -25.19 -5.73
CA ASN A 114 1.50 -25.48 -6.66
C ASN A 114 0.29 -26.11 -5.95
N GLY A 115 0.51 -27.08 -5.06
CA GLY A 115 -0.54 -27.73 -4.29
C GLY A 115 -1.32 -26.75 -3.42
N VAL A 116 -0.65 -25.88 -2.68
CA VAL A 116 -1.29 -24.87 -1.82
C VAL A 116 -2.14 -23.89 -2.65
N LEU A 117 -1.57 -23.32 -3.73
CA LEU A 117 -2.29 -22.34 -4.54
C LEU A 117 -3.49 -22.95 -5.29
N ARG A 118 -3.38 -24.17 -5.79
CA ARG A 118 -4.51 -24.90 -6.41
C ARG A 118 -5.60 -25.25 -5.39
N SER A 119 -5.23 -25.67 -4.17
CA SER A 119 -6.19 -25.91 -3.09
C SER A 119 -6.90 -24.62 -2.71
N PHE A 120 -6.19 -23.50 -2.61
CA PHE A 120 -6.81 -22.19 -2.41
C PHE A 120 -7.85 -21.87 -3.49
N LEU A 121 -7.51 -22.02 -4.77
CA LEU A 121 -8.43 -21.71 -5.86
C LEU A 121 -9.71 -22.58 -5.80
N ARG A 122 -9.58 -23.84 -5.42
CA ARG A 122 -10.70 -24.78 -5.29
C ARG A 122 -11.62 -24.43 -4.11
N GLU A 123 -11.06 -23.95 -3.01
CA GLU A 123 -11.77 -23.70 -1.75
C GLU A 123 -11.97 -22.20 -1.46
N LYS A 124 -11.63 -21.33 -2.41
CA LYS A 124 -11.49 -19.88 -2.24
C LYS A 124 -12.69 -19.24 -1.55
N ALA A 125 -13.91 -19.51 -2.01
CA ALA A 125 -15.11 -18.88 -1.48
C ALA A 125 -15.29 -19.20 0.01
N GLY A 126 -15.23 -20.49 0.38
CA GLY A 126 -15.42 -20.94 1.76
C GLY A 126 -14.32 -20.48 2.72
N ILE A 127 -13.06 -20.37 2.23
CA ILE A 127 -11.95 -19.88 3.06
C ILE A 127 -12.09 -18.37 3.31
N LEU A 128 -12.41 -17.58 2.27
CA LEU A 128 -12.59 -16.13 2.40
C LEU A 128 -13.79 -15.78 3.27
N ASP A 129 -14.88 -16.52 3.17
CA ASP A 129 -16.06 -16.36 4.03
C ASP A 129 -15.72 -16.55 5.51
N LYS A 130 -14.87 -17.54 5.81
CA LYS A 130 -14.36 -17.76 7.17
C LYS A 130 -13.40 -16.64 7.61
N ALA A 131 -12.58 -16.10 6.69
CA ALA A 131 -11.66 -15.02 6.99
C ALA A 131 -12.40 -13.71 7.36
N GLU A 132 -13.54 -13.42 6.72
CA GLU A 132 -14.36 -12.23 7.04
C GLU A 132 -14.99 -12.27 8.46
N LYS A 133 -15.06 -13.45 9.09
CA LYS A 133 -15.59 -13.65 10.45
C LYS A 133 -14.52 -13.50 11.53
N ILE A 134 -13.26 -13.34 11.18
CA ILE A 134 -12.13 -13.23 12.10
C ILE A 134 -11.48 -11.86 11.91
N ASP A 135 -11.52 -11.00 12.91
CA ASP A 135 -11.08 -9.62 12.83
C ASP A 135 -9.62 -9.48 12.35
N GLU A 136 -8.67 -10.27 12.85
CA GLU A 136 -7.28 -10.24 12.40
C GLU A 136 -7.13 -10.58 10.91
N ALA A 137 -7.94 -11.50 10.40
CA ALA A 137 -7.92 -11.87 8.98
C ALA A 137 -8.65 -10.83 8.13
N LYS A 138 -9.78 -10.32 8.62
CA LYS A 138 -10.61 -9.32 7.93
C LYS A 138 -9.86 -8.01 7.76
N TYR A 139 -9.39 -7.44 8.87
CA TYR A 139 -8.76 -6.11 8.90
C TYR A 139 -7.24 -6.15 8.73
N SER A 140 -6.60 -7.30 8.82
CA SER A 140 -5.13 -7.46 8.72
C SER A 140 -4.34 -6.61 9.71
N TYR A 141 -4.89 -6.40 10.90
CA TYR A 141 -4.19 -5.80 12.06
C TYR A 141 -4.07 -6.82 13.18
N PRO A 142 -3.07 -6.71 14.06
CA PRO A 142 -2.95 -7.59 15.21
C PRO A 142 -4.09 -7.35 16.21
N ILE A 143 -4.52 -8.40 16.91
CA ILE A 143 -5.70 -8.35 17.80
C ILE A 143 -5.60 -7.29 18.89
N TRP A 144 -4.40 -7.05 19.44
CA TRP A 144 -4.18 -6.02 20.44
C TRP A 144 -4.50 -4.61 19.92
N TRP A 145 -4.16 -4.32 18.66
CA TRP A 145 -4.46 -3.05 18.00
C TRP A 145 -5.95 -2.92 17.73
N ILE A 146 -6.57 -3.98 17.21
CA ILE A 146 -8.03 -4.02 16.99
C ILE A 146 -8.78 -3.74 18.28
N ASN A 147 -8.38 -4.38 19.39
CA ASN A 147 -9.03 -4.19 20.70
C ASN A 147 -8.83 -2.76 21.21
N LEU A 148 -7.65 -2.18 21.04
CA LEU A 148 -7.38 -0.80 21.41
C LEU A 148 -8.32 0.16 20.65
N ILE A 149 -8.41 0.03 19.32
CA ILE A 149 -9.28 0.88 18.51
C ILE A 149 -10.76 0.65 18.83
N LYS A 150 -11.19 -0.59 19.13
CA LYS A 150 -12.56 -0.87 19.57
C LYS A 150 -12.92 -0.16 20.87
N ASN A 151 -12.00 -0.11 21.82
CA ASN A 151 -12.21 0.53 23.12
C ASN A 151 -12.26 2.06 23.00
N GLU A 152 -11.32 2.65 22.24
CA GLU A 152 -11.23 4.09 22.08
C GLU A 152 -12.33 4.66 21.15
N TYR A 153 -12.72 3.91 20.13
CA TYR A 153 -13.67 4.35 19.09
C TYR A 153 -14.80 3.32 18.86
N PRO A 154 -15.63 3.02 19.86
CA PRO A 154 -16.60 1.92 19.80
C PRO A 154 -17.63 2.03 18.66
N LYS A 155 -17.93 3.25 18.19
CA LYS A 155 -18.88 3.49 17.09
C LYS A 155 -18.26 3.48 15.70
N SER A 156 -16.94 3.63 15.58
CA SER A 156 -16.26 3.83 14.29
C SER A 156 -15.02 2.97 14.07
N TRP A 157 -14.69 2.07 15.00
CA TRP A 157 -13.50 1.24 14.97
C TRP A 157 -13.30 0.47 13.65
N ASN A 158 -14.37 -0.13 13.12
CA ASN A 158 -14.35 -0.87 11.86
C ASN A 158 -13.99 0.04 10.68
N ASN A 159 -14.60 1.21 10.61
CA ASN A 159 -14.33 2.19 9.56
C ASN A 159 -12.88 2.73 9.63
N ILE A 160 -12.35 2.95 10.84
CA ILE A 160 -10.95 3.36 11.06
C ILE A 160 -10.00 2.30 10.50
N LEU A 161 -10.23 1.01 10.80
CA LEU A 161 -9.39 -0.09 10.31
C LEU A 161 -9.50 -0.28 8.79
N ASP A 162 -10.69 -0.14 8.21
CA ASP A 162 -10.91 -0.24 6.76
C ASP A 162 -10.21 0.91 6.02
N ILE A 163 -10.37 2.15 6.49
CA ILE A 163 -9.71 3.32 5.91
C ILE A 163 -8.18 3.19 6.00
N GLY A 164 -7.65 2.71 7.13
CA GLY A 164 -6.21 2.51 7.31
C GLY A 164 -5.59 1.53 6.31
N ASN A 165 -6.37 0.57 5.79
CA ASN A 165 -5.96 -0.37 4.75
C ASN A 165 -6.28 0.10 3.33
N SER A 166 -7.00 1.21 3.17
CA SER A 166 -7.30 1.77 1.86
C SER A 166 -6.08 2.45 1.23
N HIS A 167 -6.18 2.77 -0.05
CA HIS A 167 -5.17 3.60 -0.69
C HIS A 167 -5.24 5.02 -0.13
N PRO A 168 -4.11 5.62 0.30
CA PRO A 168 -4.14 6.98 0.82
C PRO A 168 -4.65 7.97 -0.24
N PRO A 169 -5.45 8.97 0.16
CA PRO A 169 -5.94 9.98 -0.76
C PRO A 169 -4.77 10.83 -1.29
N LEU A 170 -4.85 11.25 -2.54
CA LEU A 170 -3.92 12.23 -3.10
C LEU A 170 -4.50 13.63 -2.85
N ILE A 171 -3.98 14.33 -1.85
CA ILE A 171 -4.37 15.70 -1.54
C ILE A 171 -3.23 16.63 -1.93
N ILE A 172 -3.58 17.72 -2.60
CA ILE A 172 -2.67 18.76 -3.03
C ILE A 172 -3.03 20.09 -2.38
N ARG A 173 -2.01 20.92 -2.18
CA ARG A 173 -2.15 22.31 -1.76
C ARG A 173 -1.83 23.23 -2.93
N VAL A 174 -2.75 24.13 -3.24
CA VAL A 174 -2.54 25.16 -4.27
C VAL A 174 -1.65 26.26 -3.71
N ASN A 175 -0.62 26.64 -4.47
CA ASN A 175 0.27 27.74 -4.12
C ASN A 175 -0.37 29.09 -4.53
N ILE A 176 -1.04 29.73 -3.58
CA ILE A 176 -1.75 31.01 -3.79
C ILE A 176 -0.82 32.16 -4.19
N LYS A 177 0.50 32.04 -3.99
CA LYS A 177 1.48 33.02 -4.48
C LYS A 177 1.70 32.93 -6.00
N LYS A 178 1.35 31.81 -6.63
CA LYS A 178 1.50 31.56 -8.07
C LYS A 178 0.20 31.61 -8.85
N GLY A 179 -0.94 31.54 -8.16
CA GLY A 179 -2.23 31.58 -8.82
C GLY A 179 -3.40 31.41 -7.86
N SER A 180 -4.60 31.62 -8.36
CA SER A 180 -5.81 31.39 -7.54
C SER A 180 -6.25 29.94 -7.59
N ILE A 181 -6.97 29.50 -6.55
CA ILE A 181 -7.61 28.18 -6.47
C ILE A 181 -8.55 27.97 -7.66
N SER A 182 -9.35 29.00 -7.99
CA SER A 182 -10.29 28.94 -9.12
C SER A 182 -9.59 28.71 -10.46
N ASN A 183 -8.42 29.33 -10.66
CA ASN A 183 -7.63 29.12 -11.88
C ASN A 183 -7.07 27.69 -11.94
N TYR A 184 -6.64 27.16 -10.81
CA TYR A 184 -6.15 25.79 -10.76
C TYR A 184 -7.27 24.77 -10.97
N ILE A 185 -8.46 24.99 -10.40
CA ILE A 185 -9.66 24.18 -10.64
C ILE A 185 -10.02 24.15 -12.14
N LYS A 186 -10.05 25.31 -12.82
CA LYS A 186 -10.26 25.36 -14.28
C LYS A 186 -9.23 24.56 -15.06
N LYS A 187 -7.97 24.52 -14.56
CA LYS A 187 -6.91 23.69 -15.14
C LYS A 187 -7.20 22.21 -14.98
N LEU A 188 -7.67 21.75 -13.80
CA LEU A 188 -8.06 20.35 -13.58
C LEU A 188 -9.23 19.95 -14.50
N GLU A 189 -10.24 20.80 -14.62
CA GLU A 189 -11.39 20.58 -15.51
C GLU A 189 -10.99 20.49 -16.98
N LYS A 190 -10.12 21.37 -17.45
CA LYS A 190 -9.57 21.34 -18.82
C LYS A 190 -8.90 20.02 -19.16
N TYR A 191 -8.26 19.37 -18.19
CA TYR A 191 -7.57 18.08 -18.37
C TYR A 191 -8.41 16.87 -17.91
N ASN A 192 -9.72 17.06 -17.62
CA ASN A 192 -10.62 16.01 -17.16
C ASN A 192 -10.11 15.27 -15.90
N ILE A 193 -9.45 15.99 -14.99
CA ILE A 193 -9.00 15.43 -13.72
C ILE A 193 -10.11 15.58 -12.69
N GLU A 194 -10.66 14.45 -12.21
CA GLU A 194 -11.70 14.45 -11.20
C GLU A 194 -11.14 14.87 -9.83
N TYR A 195 -11.77 15.82 -9.21
CA TYR A 195 -11.34 16.40 -7.94
C TYR A 195 -12.52 16.61 -6.96
N LEU A 196 -12.18 16.88 -5.71
CA LEU A 196 -13.06 17.42 -4.70
C LEU A 196 -12.35 18.59 -4.01
N TYR A 197 -12.95 19.77 -4.03
CA TYR A 197 -12.44 20.91 -3.29
C TYR A 197 -12.76 20.73 -1.79
N LEU A 198 -11.73 20.77 -0.93
CA LEU A 198 -11.86 20.52 0.51
C LEU A 198 -11.95 21.82 1.34
N GLY A 199 -11.79 22.96 0.70
CA GLY A 199 -11.69 24.27 1.37
C GLY A 199 -10.26 24.79 1.42
N MET A 200 -10.08 26.09 1.72
CA MET A 200 -8.79 26.75 1.76
C MET A 200 -7.97 26.50 0.46
N GLU A 201 -6.74 26.04 0.57
CA GLU A 201 -5.89 25.70 -0.58
C GLU A 201 -5.96 24.21 -0.95
N ALA A 202 -6.79 23.40 -0.28
CA ALA A 202 -6.78 21.95 -0.38
C ALA A 202 -7.71 21.42 -1.48
N ILE A 203 -7.17 20.54 -2.31
CA ILE A 203 -7.92 19.80 -3.34
C ILE A 203 -7.55 18.32 -3.25
N LEU A 204 -8.56 17.45 -3.17
CA LEU A 204 -8.39 16.00 -3.27
C LEU A 204 -8.52 15.58 -4.74
N ILE A 205 -7.56 14.85 -5.24
CA ILE A 205 -7.59 14.21 -6.56
C ILE A 205 -8.25 12.83 -6.40
N LYS A 206 -9.41 12.62 -7.02
CA LYS A 206 -10.22 11.41 -6.81
C LYS A 206 -9.58 10.13 -7.34
N LYS A 207 -8.87 10.22 -8.48
CA LYS A 207 -8.17 9.07 -9.07
C LYS A 207 -6.67 9.22 -8.86
N PRO A 208 -6.02 8.23 -8.21
CA PRO A 208 -4.57 8.23 -8.07
C PRO A 208 -3.87 8.37 -9.43
N MET A 209 -2.88 9.23 -9.50
CA MET A 209 -2.08 9.47 -10.69
C MET A 209 -0.61 9.70 -10.32
N PRO A 210 0.35 9.45 -11.26
CA PRO A 210 1.72 9.81 -11.01
C PRO A 210 1.85 11.32 -10.75
N ILE A 211 2.61 11.68 -9.73
CA ILE A 211 2.76 13.08 -9.29
C ILE A 211 3.35 13.95 -10.41
N GLU A 212 4.29 13.39 -11.15
CA GLU A 212 4.95 14.05 -12.26
C GLU A 212 3.99 14.40 -13.42
N SER A 213 2.86 13.70 -13.51
CA SER A 213 1.82 13.98 -14.50
C SER A 213 0.79 15.01 -14.02
N LEU A 214 0.85 15.41 -12.74
CA LEU A 214 -0.01 16.45 -12.20
C LEU A 214 0.44 17.82 -12.73
N ARG A 215 -0.45 18.47 -13.47
CA ARG A 215 -0.17 19.75 -14.10
C ARG A 215 0.12 20.85 -13.08
N GLY A 216 1.18 21.60 -13.31
CA GLY A 216 1.63 22.66 -12.41
C GLY A 216 2.47 22.19 -11.22
N PHE A 217 2.68 20.88 -11.06
CA PHE A 217 3.51 20.35 -9.97
C PHE A 217 4.98 20.76 -10.15
N LYS A 218 5.55 20.56 -11.34
CA LYS A 218 6.93 20.94 -11.64
C LYS A 218 7.17 22.44 -11.58
N GLU A 219 6.15 23.22 -11.92
CA GLU A 219 6.14 24.67 -11.87
C GLU A 219 5.93 25.20 -10.45
N GLY A 220 5.64 24.33 -9.48
CA GLY A 220 5.39 24.69 -8.08
C GLY A 220 4.07 25.45 -7.88
N GLU A 221 3.10 25.29 -8.78
CA GLU A 221 1.74 25.80 -8.59
C GLU A 221 0.97 25.01 -7.53
N VAL A 222 1.39 23.75 -7.30
CA VAL A 222 0.85 22.88 -6.26
C VAL A 222 1.96 22.09 -5.60
N SER A 223 1.70 21.68 -4.36
CA SER A 223 2.50 20.72 -3.60
C SER A 223 1.62 19.59 -3.09
N ILE A 224 2.21 18.43 -2.82
CA ILE A 224 1.49 17.35 -2.14
C ILE A 224 1.56 17.61 -0.66
N GLN A 225 0.40 17.74 -0.04
CA GLN A 225 0.31 17.97 1.40
C GLN A 225 -1.02 17.44 1.90
N ASP A 226 -0.97 16.62 2.97
CA ASP A 226 -2.18 16.11 3.62
C ASP A 226 -3.05 17.25 4.14
N TYR A 227 -4.38 17.07 4.14
CA TYR A 227 -5.32 18.09 4.56
C TYR A 227 -5.10 18.54 6.01
N GLY A 228 -4.88 17.58 6.92
CA GLY A 228 -4.57 17.89 8.31
C GLY A 228 -3.29 18.71 8.48
N ALA A 229 -2.26 18.44 7.67
CA ALA A 229 -1.03 19.22 7.68
C ALA A 229 -1.23 20.66 7.16
N GLN A 230 -2.15 20.87 6.20
CA GLN A 230 -2.50 22.22 5.72
C GLN A 230 -3.18 23.06 6.80
N LEU A 231 -3.98 22.47 7.68
CA LEU A 231 -4.67 23.17 8.76
C LEU A 231 -3.72 23.77 9.80
N ALA A 232 -2.53 23.21 9.98
CA ALA A 232 -1.57 23.64 11.00
C ALA A 232 -1.23 25.14 10.89
N THR A 233 -0.96 25.63 9.67
CA THR A 233 -0.62 27.04 9.44
C THR A 233 -1.80 27.99 9.70
N HIS A 234 -3.02 27.57 9.42
CA HIS A 234 -4.23 28.35 9.69
C HIS A 234 -4.54 28.42 11.19
N LEU A 235 -4.33 27.31 11.91
CA LEU A 235 -4.54 27.26 13.38
C LEU A 235 -3.54 28.12 14.16
N LEU A 236 -2.36 28.39 13.61
CA LEU A 236 -1.35 29.25 14.24
C LEU A 236 -1.73 30.74 14.25
N ASP A 237 -2.75 31.16 13.49
CA ASP A 237 -3.17 32.56 13.35
C ASP A 237 -1.97 33.54 13.18
N LEU A 238 -1.11 33.24 12.20
CA LEU A 238 0.15 33.95 11.99
C LEU A 238 -0.06 35.42 11.66
N LYS A 239 0.60 36.32 12.38
CA LYS A 239 0.58 37.76 12.14
C LYS A 239 1.91 38.26 11.62
N LYS A 240 1.88 39.41 10.94
CA LYS A 240 3.09 40.08 10.46
C LYS A 240 4.07 40.27 11.62
N ASN A 241 5.34 40.02 11.36
CA ASN A 241 6.45 40.12 12.31
C ASN A 241 6.52 39.04 13.41
N TYR A 242 5.75 37.94 13.29
CA TYR A 242 5.97 36.78 14.17
C TYR A 242 7.23 36.02 13.76
N ASN A 243 8.03 35.61 14.74
CA ASN A 243 9.08 34.62 14.56
C ASN A 243 8.45 33.22 14.69
N VAL A 244 8.52 32.42 13.64
CA VAL A 244 7.91 31.10 13.58
C VAL A 244 8.99 30.04 13.40
N LEU A 245 9.00 29.03 14.27
CA LEU A 245 9.86 27.86 14.15
C LEU A 245 9.05 26.68 13.63
N ASP A 246 9.41 26.14 12.46
CA ASP A 246 8.98 24.81 12.03
C ASP A 246 10.03 23.78 12.48
N ALA A 247 9.80 23.16 13.65
CA ALA A 247 10.70 22.16 14.22
C ALA A 247 10.70 20.83 13.44
N CYS A 248 9.74 20.63 12.53
CA CYS A 248 9.60 19.41 11.72
C CYS A 248 9.61 19.75 10.21
N ALA A 249 10.38 20.75 9.79
CA ALA A 249 10.39 21.30 8.43
C ALA A 249 10.75 20.28 7.34
N ALA A 250 11.65 19.36 7.61
CA ALA A 250 12.05 18.35 6.64
C ALA A 250 11.07 17.18 6.56
N PRO A 251 10.71 16.71 5.38
CA PRO A 251 11.13 17.11 4.02
C PRO A 251 10.26 18.20 3.36
N GLY A 252 9.55 19.03 4.12
CA GLY A 252 8.68 20.08 3.59
C GLY A 252 7.21 19.64 3.48
N GLY A 253 6.75 18.72 4.32
CA GLY A 253 5.38 18.18 4.31
C GLY A 253 4.35 19.06 5.05
N LYS A 254 4.78 20.17 5.67
CA LYS A 254 3.91 21.09 6.43
C LYS A 254 4.05 22.52 5.94
#